data_7f5fa08f4da403d504908e5e6c8b8617
#
_entry.id   7f5fa08f4da403d504908e5e6c8b8617
#
_cell.length_a   1.000
_cell.length_b   1.000
_cell.length_c   1.000
_cell.angle_alpha   90.00
_cell.angle_beta   90.00
_cell.angle_gamma   90.00
#
_symmetry.space_group_name_H-M   'P 1'
#
loop_
_entity.id
_entity.type
_entity.pdbx_description
1 polymer ?
#
loop_
_entity_poly.entity_id
_entity_poly.type
_entity_poly.pdbx_seq_one_letter_code
_entity_poly.pdbx_strand_id
1 'polypeptide(L)'
;MSFLVLFQTFCVICMVNPNIMYDRSFHPESLMMSYGYKPELSEGAVKCPIFQTSTFVFKSAEEGKAFFQVAYGQREKGPNEELGLIYSRLNNPDLQILEERLCLWDEADECAVFESGMSAISTVMLEFLRPGDVLLYSKPVYGGTDHFINKVLPEYGIVGMGFTADQDAAEILDMVETLNLGSKVKMVYVETPANPTNTLFDLEACKFVADTLTTAEKDVVVVVDNTYMGPLWQHPLKHGVDLVVYSATKYIGGHSDLIAGAVLGGSKYMKRVRTLRTFLGNMAGPWTGWLLMRSLETLKVRMNKQAENAVQVANFLQSHPKVEKVYYLGFIPEGTRQYEIYQKQLSCAGAMLSFDIVGGEAEAFKFLNSLKLMKLAVSLGSTESLAEHPATMTHSDVSPKDREEIHISEKLVRLSIGVEHFDDIIWDISQALDQV
;
A
#
# COMPACT_ATOMS: atom_id res chain seq x y z
N MET A 1 -11.60 13.18 29.14
CA MET A 1 -12.47 13.36 27.95
C MET A 1 -12.16 14.71 27.31
N SER A 2 -10.98 14.94 26.76
CA SER A 2 -10.58 16.20 26.08
C SER A 2 -9.21 16.12 25.40
N PHE A 3 -8.89 15.06 24.64
CA PHE A 3 -7.65 14.97 23.87
C PHE A 3 -7.88 14.79 22.36
N LEU A 4 -9.09 15.00 21.87
CA LEU A 4 -9.51 14.59 20.52
C LEU A 4 -9.56 15.71 19.46
N VAL A 5 -9.03 16.90 19.71
CA VAL A 5 -9.25 18.04 18.81
C VAL A 5 -8.01 18.54 18.05
N LEU A 6 -6.87 17.87 18.17
CA LEU A 6 -5.58 18.39 17.66
C LEU A 6 -5.43 18.49 16.13
N PHE A 7 -6.37 18.01 15.30
CA PHE A 7 -6.13 17.83 13.85
C PHE A 7 -7.22 18.31 12.90
N GLN A 8 -8.13 19.19 13.32
CA GLN A 8 -9.19 19.67 12.41
C GLN A 8 -8.75 20.69 11.36
N THR A 9 -7.49 21.03 11.24
CA THR A 9 -7.11 22.30 10.61
C THR A 9 -6.25 22.18 9.36
N PHE A 10 -6.08 21.00 8.76
CA PHE A 10 -5.15 20.83 7.63
C PHE A 10 -5.80 20.52 6.28
N CYS A 11 -7.09 20.50 6.11
CA CYS A 11 -7.68 20.23 4.81
C CYS A 11 -8.90 21.11 4.49
N VAL A 12 -8.70 22.43 4.33
CA VAL A 12 -9.70 23.33 3.71
C VAL A 12 -9.38 23.60 2.22
N ILE A 13 -8.24 23.12 1.71
CA ILE A 13 -7.89 23.24 0.30
C ILE A 13 -8.57 22.15 -0.56
N CYS A 14 -9.05 21.06 0.03
CA CYS A 14 -9.69 19.94 -0.70
C CYS A 14 -11.18 20.15 -1.04
N MET A 15 -11.79 21.32 -0.81
CA MET A 15 -13.16 21.61 -1.27
C MET A 15 -13.22 22.20 -2.70
N VAL A 16 -12.09 22.52 -3.29
CA VAL A 16 -11.99 22.79 -4.73
C VAL A 16 -11.35 21.53 -5.33
N ASN A 17 -12.03 20.90 -6.29
CA ASN A 17 -11.47 19.75 -6.99
C ASN A 17 -9.98 20.04 -7.32
N PRO A 18 -9.00 19.37 -6.69
CA PRO A 18 -7.59 19.74 -6.77
C PRO A 18 -7.04 19.64 -8.20
N ASN A 19 -7.78 18.94 -9.06
CA ASN A 19 -7.45 18.78 -10.48
C ASN A 19 -7.86 19.98 -11.34
N ILE A 20 -8.58 20.98 -10.80
CA ILE A 20 -9.02 22.16 -11.58
C ILE A 20 -8.06 23.31 -11.32
N MET A 21 -7.16 23.56 -12.27
CA MET A 21 -6.42 24.81 -12.40
C MET A 21 -6.90 25.55 -13.67
N TYR A 22 -7.31 26.83 -13.54
CA TYR A 22 -7.71 27.64 -14.69
C TYR A 22 -8.86 27.05 -15.54
N ASP A 23 -9.93 26.58 -14.95
CA ASP A 23 -11.08 25.95 -15.60
C ASP A 23 -10.77 24.63 -16.34
N ARG A 24 -9.62 24.02 -16.06
CA ARG A 24 -9.18 22.75 -16.63
C ARG A 24 -8.76 21.79 -15.53
N SER A 25 -9.22 20.54 -15.61
CA SER A 25 -8.70 19.42 -14.82
C SER A 25 -7.39 18.92 -15.43
N PHE A 26 -6.35 18.77 -14.62
CA PHE A 26 -5.07 18.16 -15.00
C PHE A 26 -4.99 16.72 -14.49
N HIS A 27 -4.30 15.89 -15.25
CA HIS A 27 -4.03 14.50 -14.84
C HIS A 27 -3.02 14.46 -13.68
N PRO A 28 -3.11 13.43 -12.79
CA PRO A 28 -2.18 13.27 -11.65
C PRO A 28 -0.71 13.37 -12.06
N GLU A 29 -0.30 12.71 -13.13
CA GLU A 29 1.10 12.73 -13.62
C GLU A 29 1.62 14.13 -13.95
N SER A 30 0.76 15.04 -14.41
CA SER A 30 1.14 16.46 -14.65
C SER A 30 1.26 17.22 -13.34
N LEU A 31 0.38 16.95 -12.38
CA LEU A 31 0.36 17.59 -11.07
C LEU A 31 1.55 17.19 -10.20
N MET A 32 2.11 15.98 -10.41
CA MET A 32 3.32 15.55 -9.66
C MET A 32 4.49 16.52 -9.82
N MET A 33 4.54 17.33 -10.86
CA MET A 33 5.66 18.24 -11.13
C MET A 33 5.72 19.41 -10.15
N SER A 34 4.57 19.93 -9.67
CA SER A 34 4.52 21.17 -8.91
C SER A 34 3.39 21.30 -7.88
N TYR A 35 2.40 20.39 -7.87
CA TYR A 35 1.24 20.52 -6.99
C TYR A 35 1.66 20.58 -5.50
N GLY A 36 1.00 21.46 -4.74
CA GLY A 36 1.27 21.69 -3.32
C GLY A 36 2.54 22.51 -3.01
N TYR A 37 3.39 22.80 -4.00
CA TYR A 37 4.63 23.56 -3.83
C TYR A 37 4.52 24.99 -4.34
N LYS A 38 4.99 25.95 -3.53
CA LYS A 38 5.00 27.37 -3.84
C LYS A 38 6.46 27.87 -3.94
N PRO A 39 7.02 28.04 -5.16
CA PRO A 39 8.42 28.42 -5.36
C PRO A 39 8.81 29.73 -4.67
N GLU A 40 7.90 30.69 -4.56
CA GLU A 40 8.12 31.98 -3.91
C GLU A 40 8.46 31.86 -2.40
N LEU A 41 8.13 30.74 -1.77
CA LEU A 41 8.50 30.46 -0.38
C LEU A 41 9.89 29.83 -0.26
N SER A 42 10.59 29.61 -1.37
CA SER A 42 11.89 28.95 -1.44
C SER A 42 12.79 29.57 -2.49
N GLU A 43 12.95 30.90 -2.45
CA GLU A 43 13.84 31.69 -3.33
C GLU A 43 13.58 31.46 -4.84
N GLY A 44 12.40 31.03 -5.22
CA GLY A 44 12.03 30.74 -6.61
C GLY A 44 12.56 29.40 -7.15
N ALA A 45 12.99 28.49 -6.30
CA ALA A 45 13.48 27.18 -6.71
C ALA A 45 12.38 26.40 -7.44
N VAL A 46 12.71 25.78 -8.58
CA VAL A 46 11.75 24.99 -9.37
C VAL A 46 11.30 23.73 -8.63
N LYS A 47 12.18 23.12 -7.84
CA LYS A 47 11.91 21.95 -7.01
C LYS A 47 11.89 22.31 -5.53
N CYS A 48 11.01 21.68 -4.78
CA CYS A 48 10.94 21.82 -3.34
C CYS A 48 12.31 21.52 -2.70
N PRO A 49 12.89 22.41 -1.90
CA PRO A 49 14.08 22.10 -1.10
C PRO A 49 13.76 21.06 -0.04
N ILE A 50 14.81 20.45 0.53
CA ILE A 50 14.68 19.56 1.68
C ILE A 50 14.63 20.39 2.96
N PHE A 51 13.49 20.40 3.63
CA PHE A 51 13.32 21.10 4.92
C PHE A 51 13.78 20.23 6.09
N GLN A 52 15.09 20.02 6.17
CA GLN A 52 15.74 19.18 7.20
C GLN A 52 15.85 19.95 8.53
N THR A 53 14.72 20.20 9.16
CA THR A 53 14.65 20.87 10.48
C THR A 53 13.64 20.16 11.37
N SER A 54 13.86 20.19 12.70
CA SER A 54 12.88 19.67 13.67
C SER A 54 11.83 20.72 14.04
N THR A 55 12.14 22.01 13.98
CA THR A 55 11.34 23.07 14.60
C THR A 55 11.22 24.26 13.65
N PHE A 56 10.02 24.86 13.63
CA PHE A 56 9.71 26.07 12.90
C PHE A 56 9.41 27.22 13.88
N VAL A 57 9.71 28.46 13.49
CA VAL A 57 9.54 29.63 14.33
C VAL A 57 8.17 30.30 14.07
N PHE A 58 7.56 30.82 15.10
CA PHE A 58 6.42 31.72 14.99
C PHE A 58 6.90 33.16 14.78
N LYS A 59 6.12 33.99 14.08
CA LYS A 59 6.39 35.41 13.90
C LYS A 59 6.19 36.19 15.20
N SER A 60 5.27 35.72 16.07
CA SER A 60 5.01 36.30 17.37
C SER A 60 4.47 35.27 18.36
N ALA A 61 4.47 35.61 19.66
CA ALA A 61 3.87 34.79 20.70
C ALA A 61 2.34 34.64 20.51
N GLU A 62 1.69 35.67 19.96
CA GLU A 62 0.26 35.67 19.66
C GLU A 62 -0.08 34.68 18.55
N GLU A 63 0.75 34.60 17.51
CA GLU A 63 0.62 33.59 16.44
C GLU A 63 0.74 32.17 17.03
N GLY A 64 1.75 31.93 17.87
CA GLY A 64 1.91 30.66 18.56
C GLY A 64 0.71 30.31 19.43
N LYS A 65 0.20 31.26 20.22
CA LYS A 65 -1.02 31.08 21.03
C LYS A 65 -2.21 30.74 20.15
N ALA A 66 -2.44 31.50 19.08
CA ALA A 66 -3.55 31.29 18.15
C ALA A 66 -3.51 29.89 17.53
N PHE A 67 -2.31 29.44 17.10
CA PHE A 67 -2.11 28.10 16.58
C PHE A 67 -2.54 27.03 17.60
N PHE A 68 -2.03 27.09 18.83
CA PHE A 68 -2.34 26.08 19.84
C PHE A 68 -3.80 26.11 20.29
N GLN A 69 -4.44 27.27 20.30
CA GLN A 69 -5.89 27.36 20.58
C GLN A 69 -6.71 26.59 19.55
N VAL A 70 -6.38 26.68 18.26
CA VAL A 70 -7.03 25.91 17.21
C VAL A 70 -6.64 24.44 17.31
N ALA A 71 -5.37 24.13 17.47
CA ALA A 71 -4.85 22.77 17.55
C ALA A 71 -5.47 21.96 18.70
N TYR A 72 -5.70 22.61 19.86
CA TYR A 72 -6.38 21.98 21.01
C TYR A 72 -7.92 22.14 21.00
N GLY A 73 -8.51 22.67 19.93
CA GLY A 73 -9.96 22.82 19.82
C GLY A 73 -10.56 23.81 20.81
N GLN A 74 -9.78 24.75 21.32
CA GLN A 74 -10.26 25.83 22.20
C GLN A 74 -11.04 26.89 21.42
N ARG A 75 -10.83 26.97 20.12
CA ARG A 75 -11.60 27.76 19.15
C ARG A 75 -11.53 27.10 17.76
N GLU A 76 -12.42 27.49 16.88
CA GLU A 76 -12.38 27.14 15.47
C GLU A 76 -11.36 28.01 14.73
N LYS A 77 -10.84 27.48 13.62
CA LYS A 77 -9.98 28.21 12.69
C LYS A 77 -10.81 29.27 11.95
N GLY A 78 -10.29 30.47 11.88
CA GLY A 78 -10.89 31.51 11.05
C GLY A 78 -10.83 31.17 9.54
N PRO A 79 -11.78 31.68 8.73
CA PRO A 79 -11.91 31.29 7.31
C PRO A 79 -10.65 31.65 6.47
N ASN A 80 -9.90 32.66 6.83
CA ASN A 80 -8.67 33.11 6.15
C ASN A 80 -7.41 32.95 7.02
N GLU A 81 -7.49 32.20 8.10
CA GLU A 81 -6.38 31.99 9.01
C GLU A 81 -5.48 30.87 8.47
N GLU A 82 -4.23 31.18 8.17
CA GLU A 82 -3.21 30.17 7.88
C GLU A 82 -2.49 29.80 9.19
N LEU A 83 -2.51 28.54 9.55
CA LEU A 83 -1.71 27.99 10.64
C LEU A 83 -0.37 27.61 10.08
N GLY A 84 0.70 28.15 10.68
CA GLY A 84 2.07 27.87 10.28
C GLY A 84 2.54 26.47 10.65
N LEU A 85 3.79 26.20 10.38
CA LEU A 85 4.50 24.98 10.78
C LEU A 85 4.99 25.11 12.22
N ILE A 86 5.11 24.00 12.94
CA ILE A 86 5.55 24.00 14.34
C ILE A 86 6.77 23.09 14.51
N TYR A 87 6.61 21.82 14.17
CA TYR A 87 7.54 20.76 14.52
C TYR A 87 7.39 19.59 13.54
N SER A 88 8.51 19.10 13.00
CA SER A 88 8.46 18.11 11.88
C SER A 88 7.77 16.78 12.23
N ARG A 89 7.64 16.42 13.52
CA ARG A 89 6.81 15.28 13.92
C ARG A 89 5.31 15.51 13.68
N LEU A 90 4.87 16.76 13.64
CA LEU A 90 3.47 17.15 13.39
C LEU A 90 3.25 17.48 11.93
N ASN A 91 4.12 18.33 11.38
CA ASN A 91 4.04 18.79 10.00
C ASN A 91 5.41 19.23 9.48
N ASN A 92 5.66 18.96 8.21
CA ASN A 92 6.90 19.34 7.51
C ASN A 92 6.54 19.58 6.04
N PRO A 93 7.06 20.59 5.36
CA PRO A 93 6.71 20.90 3.98
C PRO A 93 6.91 19.73 3.03
N ASP A 94 8.02 18.96 3.13
CA ASP A 94 8.28 17.83 2.25
C ASP A 94 7.23 16.73 2.41
N LEU A 95 6.79 16.47 3.66
CA LEU A 95 5.75 15.47 3.92
C LEU A 95 4.37 15.96 3.50
N GLN A 96 4.03 17.23 3.74
CA GLN A 96 2.72 17.78 3.36
C GLN A 96 2.52 17.76 1.84
N ILE A 97 3.51 18.24 1.09
CA ILE A 97 3.46 18.24 -0.38
C ILE A 97 3.36 16.81 -0.92
N LEU A 98 4.13 15.88 -0.35
CA LEU A 98 4.07 14.46 -0.71
C LEU A 98 2.69 13.86 -0.42
N GLU A 99 2.14 14.08 0.78
CA GLU A 99 0.82 13.60 1.19
C GLU A 99 -0.28 14.12 0.27
N GLU A 100 -0.25 15.41 -0.10
CA GLU A 100 -1.17 16.01 -1.06
C GLU A 100 -1.06 15.38 -2.46
N ARG A 101 0.17 15.12 -2.94
CA ARG A 101 0.39 14.47 -4.24
C ARG A 101 -0.06 13.01 -4.27
N LEU A 102 0.13 12.27 -3.19
CA LEU A 102 -0.36 10.91 -3.08
C LEU A 102 -1.88 10.85 -3.13
N CYS A 103 -2.58 11.79 -2.48
CA CYS A 103 -4.04 11.88 -2.55
C CYS A 103 -4.57 12.00 -3.97
N LEU A 104 -3.84 12.66 -4.89
CA LEU A 104 -4.28 12.84 -6.28
C LEU A 104 -4.37 11.54 -7.08
N TRP A 105 -3.54 10.56 -6.76
CA TRP A 105 -3.55 9.26 -7.43
C TRP A 105 -4.74 8.38 -7.01
N ASP A 106 -5.06 8.37 -5.72
CA ASP A 106 -6.13 7.54 -5.16
C ASP A 106 -7.47 8.28 -5.02
N GLU A 107 -7.52 9.59 -5.35
CA GLU A 107 -8.68 10.46 -5.12
C GLU A 107 -9.10 10.46 -3.64
N ALA A 108 -8.12 10.44 -2.74
CA ALA A 108 -8.32 10.41 -1.29
C ALA A 108 -8.48 11.81 -0.70
N ASP A 109 -9.22 11.92 0.42
CA ASP A 109 -9.33 13.19 1.16
C ASP A 109 -8.03 13.58 1.85
N GLU A 110 -7.37 12.60 2.48
CA GLU A 110 -6.15 12.79 3.27
C GLU A 110 -5.18 11.63 3.12
N CYS A 111 -3.89 11.94 3.33
CA CYS A 111 -2.80 10.98 3.38
C CYS A 111 -1.96 11.18 4.64
N ALA A 112 -1.29 10.12 5.08
CA ALA A 112 -0.25 10.14 6.10
C ALA A 112 0.91 9.25 5.70
N VAL A 113 2.15 9.78 5.70
CA VAL A 113 3.36 9.06 5.34
C VAL A 113 4.11 8.60 6.58
N PHE A 114 4.69 7.39 6.52
CA PHE A 114 5.31 6.65 7.62
C PHE A 114 6.72 6.21 7.26
N GLU A 115 7.51 5.85 8.29
CA GLU A 115 8.88 5.31 8.16
C GLU A 115 8.95 3.96 7.40
N SER A 116 7.85 3.20 7.36
CA SER A 116 7.79 1.93 6.63
C SER A 116 6.34 1.50 6.36
N GLY A 117 6.15 0.54 5.42
CA GLY A 117 4.85 -0.10 5.22
C GLY A 117 4.31 -0.75 6.49
N MET A 118 5.16 -1.48 7.23
CA MET A 118 4.75 -2.08 8.52
C MET A 118 4.37 -1.02 9.57
N SER A 119 5.03 0.13 9.56
CA SER A 119 4.66 1.25 10.44
C SER A 119 3.27 1.81 10.09
N ALA A 120 2.93 1.89 8.81
CA ALA A 120 1.59 2.26 8.34
C ALA A 120 0.55 1.22 8.75
N ILE A 121 0.79 -0.07 8.47
CA ILE A 121 -0.09 -1.19 8.79
C ILE A 121 -0.35 -1.28 10.31
N SER A 122 0.71 -1.32 11.10
CA SER A 122 0.60 -1.44 12.56
C SER A 122 -0.11 -0.24 13.20
N THR A 123 0.12 0.98 12.69
CA THR A 123 -0.58 2.17 13.17
C THR A 123 -2.08 2.09 12.90
N VAL A 124 -2.49 1.66 11.70
CA VAL A 124 -3.91 1.47 11.37
C VAL A 124 -4.53 0.40 12.24
N MET A 125 -3.90 -0.76 12.39
CA MET A 125 -4.44 -1.84 13.21
C MET A 125 -4.56 -1.42 14.69
N LEU A 126 -3.54 -0.80 15.27
CA LEU A 126 -3.56 -0.31 16.66
C LEU A 126 -4.53 0.85 16.88
N GLU A 127 -4.83 1.66 15.83
CA GLU A 127 -5.81 2.74 15.96
C GLU A 127 -7.24 2.22 16.02
N PHE A 128 -7.57 1.18 15.27
CA PHE A 128 -8.97 0.74 15.14
C PHE A 128 -9.31 -0.52 15.94
N LEU A 129 -8.32 -1.26 16.42
CA LEU A 129 -8.50 -2.47 17.23
C LEU A 129 -8.17 -2.25 18.70
N ARG A 130 -8.92 -2.90 19.58
CA ARG A 130 -8.74 -2.88 21.03
C ARG A 130 -8.75 -4.32 21.59
N PRO A 131 -8.26 -4.55 22.81
CA PRO A 131 -8.35 -5.88 23.44
C PRO A 131 -9.78 -6.44 23.42
N GLY A 132 -9.94 -7.65 22.90
CA GLY A 132 -11.23 -8.32 22.72
C GLY A 132 -11.83 -8.17 21.31
N ASP A 133 -11.27 -7.30 20.46
CA ASP A 133 -11.71 -7.13 19.07
C ASP A 133 -11.21 -8.25 18.17
N VAL A 134 -11.91 -8.43 17.04
CA VAL A 134 -11.58 -9.38 15.98
C VAL A 134 -11.25 -8.61 14.70
N LEU A 135 -10.14 -9.01 14.07
CA LEU A 135 -9.70 -8.60 12.75
C LEU A 135 -10.01 -9.72 11.73
N LEU A 136 -10.89 -9.48 10.78
CA LEU A 136 -11.00 -10.34 9.59
C LEU A 136 -9.88 -9.96 8.62
N TYR A 137 -9.16 -10.95 8.05
CA TYR A 137 -8.11 -10.64 7.09
C TYR A 137 -8.02 -11.66 5.96
N SER A 138 -7.64 -11.21 4.76
CA SER A 138 -7.45 -12.07 3.61
C SER A 138 -6.23 -12.98 3.79
N LYS A 139 -6.32 -14.22 3.30
CA LYS A 139 -5.19 -15.16 3.26
C LYS A 139 -4.86 -15.52 1.79
N PRO A 140 -3.60 -15.37 1.36
CA PRO A 140 -2.45 -14.86 2.09
C PRO A 140 -2.41 -13.34 2.26
N VAL A 141 -1.58 -12.86 3.18
CA VAL A 141 -1.09 -11.48 3.28
C VAL A 141 0.43 -11.50 3.37
N TYR A 142 1.08 -10.36 3.17
CA TYR A 142 2.53 -10.22 3.34
C TYR A 142 3.00 -10.84 4.66
N GLY A 143 4.13 -11.60 4.64
CA GLY A 143 4.61 -12.35 5.81
C GLY A 143 4.79 -11.50 7.07
N GLY A 144 5.28 -10.26 6.95
CA GLY A 144 5.36 -9.33 8.09
C GLY A 144 3.99 -8.97 8.66
N THR A 145 2.96 -8.83 7.81
CA THR A 145 1.57 -8.58 8.24
C THR A 145 0.97 -9.81 8.90
N ASP A 146 1.19 -11.00 8.32
CA ASP A 146 0.75 -12.27 8.90
C ASP A 146 1.35 -12.48 10.29
N HIS A 147 2.67 -12.29 10.42
CA HIS A 147 3.36 -12.37 11.71
C HIS A 147 2.80 -11.38 12.72
N PHE A 148 2.54 -10.12 12.32
CA PHE A 148 1.98 -9.11 13.20
C PHE A 148 0.58 -9.51 13.67
N ILE A 149 -0.29 -10.00 12.77
CA ILE A 149 -1.66 -10.45 13.10
C ILE A 149 -1.64 -11.68 14.01
N ASN A 150 -0.80 -12.68 13.73
CA ASN A 150 -0.88 -13.99 14.37
C ASN A 150 0.07 -14.16 15.57
N LYS A 151 1.06 -13.27 15.75
CA LYS A 151 2.03 -13.37 16.85
C LYS A 151 2.04 -12.13 17.76
N VAL A 152 1.88 -10.92 17.18
CA VAL A 152 1.97 -9.70 17.99
C VAL A 152 0.61 -9.27 18.53
N LEU A 153 -0.42 -9.16 17.68
CA LEU A 153 -1.75 -8.72 18.11
C LEU A 153 -2.41 -9.60 19.19
N PRO A 154 -2.23 -10.94 19.22
CA PRO A 154 -2.74 -11.78 20.30
C PRO A 154 -2.20 -11.42 21.69
N GLU A 155 -0.96 -10.93 21.79
CA GLU A 155 -0.38 -10.46 23.07
C GLU A 155 -1.11 -9.20 23.59
N TYR A 156 -1.80 -8.49 22.71
CA TYR A 156 -2.68 -7.36 23.06
C TYR A 156 -4.16 -7.75 23.14
N GLY A 157 -4.47 -9.05 23.12
CA GLY A 157 -5.85 -9.56 23.22
C GLY A 157 -6.71 -9.33 21.97
N ILE A 158 -6.11 -9.12 20.82
CA ILE A 158 -6.78 -8.96 19.51
C ILE A 158 -6.67 -10.28 18.74
N VAL A 159 -7.77 -10.73 18.15
CA VAL A 159 -7.83 -12.02 17.44
C VAL A 159 -7.91 -11.79 15.93
N GLY A 160 -6.96 -12.38 15.17
CA GLY A 160 -7.04 -12.47 13.73
C GLY A 160 -7.90 -13.66 13.28
N MET A 161 -8.78 -13.46 12.32
CA MET A 161 -9.57 -14.49 11.66
C MET A 161 -9.42 -14.36 10.15
N GLY A 162 -8.73 -15.33 9.54
CA GLY A 162 -8.44 -15.34 8.11
C GLY A 162 -9.61 -15.89 7.28
N PHE A 163 -9.77 -15.34 6.07
CA PHE A 163 -10.64 -15.86 5.02
C PHE A 163 -9.88 -15.96 3.69
N THR A 164 -10.32 -16.85 2.81
CA THR A 164 -9.69 -17.12 1.52
C THR A 164 -10.48 -16.52 0.36
N ALA A 165 -9.86 -16.41 -0.79
CA ALA A 165 -10.48 -15.84 -1.99
C ALA A 165 -11.61 -16.71 -2.57
N ASP A 166 -11.68 -17.99 -2.20
CA ASP A 166 -12.75 -18.91 -2.62
C ASP A 166 -14.06 -18.65 -1.87
N GLN A 167 -13.99 -18.05 -0.68
CA GLN A 167 -15.15 -17.71 0.12
C GLN A 167 -15.85 -16.47 -0.44
N ASP A 168 -17.16 -16.52 -0.52
CA ASP A 168 -17.98 -15.35 -0.82
C ASP A 168 -18.37 -14.59 0.47
N ALA A 169 -19.08 -13.47 0.30
CA ALA A 169 -19.49 -12.65 1.44
C ALA A 169 -20.44 -13.39 2.40
N ALA A 170 -21.30 -14.26 1.90
CA ALA A 170 -22.24 -15.02 2.72
C ALA A 170 -21.50 -16.08 3.55
N GLU A 171 -20.53 -16.77 2.97
CA GLU A 171 -19.68 -17.74 3.66
C GLU A 171 -18.80 -17.09 4.74
N ILE A 172 -18.27 -15.89 4.48
CA ILE A 172 -17.53 -15.11 5.48
C ILE A 172 -18.44 -14.71 6.65
N LEU A 173 -19.66 -14.24 6.37
CA LEU A 173 -20.64 -13.89 7.41
C LEU A 173 -21.09 -15.10 8.22
N ASP A 174 -21.35 -16.25 7.57
CA ASP A 174 -21.71 -17.51 8.24
C ASP A 174 -20.57 -17.98 9.18
N MET A 175 -19.33 -17.89 8.74
CA MET A 175 -18.15 -18.18 9.59
C MET A 175 -18.11 -17.29 10.84
N VAL A 176 -18.37 -15.98 10.68
CA VAL A 176 -18.41 -15.02 11.80
C VAL A 176 -19.57 -15.31 12.76
N GLU A 177 -20.75 -15.67 12.22
CA GLU A 177 -21.95 -15.98 13.02
C GLU A 177 -21.78 -17.31 13.76
N THR A 178 -21.30 -18.35 13.10
CA THR A 178 -21.02 -19.67 13.71
C THR A 178 -20.12 -19.57 14.92
N LEU A 179 -19.11 -18.68 14.86
CA LEU A 179 -18.18 -18.43 15.98
C LEU A 179 -18.70 -17.41 16.99
N ASN A 180 -19.89 -16.83 16.77
CA ASN A 180 -20.49 -15.77 17.59
C ASN A 180 -19.54 -14.55 17.79
N LEU A 181 -18.88 -14.14 16.72
CA LEU A 181 -17.88 -13.07 16.74
C LEU A 181 -18.37 -11.74 16.13
N GLY A 182 -19.58 -11.69 15.58
CA GLY A 182 -20.10 -10.53 14.83
C GLY A 182 -20.01 -9.21 15.59
N SER A 183 -20.29 -9.22 16.90
CA SER A 183 -20.19 -8.01 17.75
C SER A 183 -18.74 -7.53 17.98
N LYS A 184 -17.75 -8.41 17.80
CA LYS A 184 -16.33 -8.15 18.06
C LYS A 184 -15.55 -7.72 16.83
N VAL A 185 -16.04 -8.04 15.62
CA VAL A 185 -15.36 -7.63 14.38
C VAL A 185 -15.33 -6.11 14.29
N LYS A 186 -14.13 -5.54 14.09
CA LYS A 186 -13.87 -4.09 13.99
C LYS A 186 -13.13 -3.69 12.72
N MET A 187 -12.52 -4.64 12.03
CA MET A 187 -11.74 -4.38 10.83
C MET A 187 -11.84 -5.56 9.87
N VAL A 188 -11.88 -5.25 8.57
CA VAL A 188 -11.61 -6.16 7.47
C VAL A 188 -10.34 -5.67 6.77
N TYR A 189 -9.26 -6.43 6.86
CA TYR A 189 -7.98 -6.12 6.22
C TYR A 189 -7.77 -7.02 5.00
N VAL A 190 -7.50 -6.42 3.85
CA VAL A 190 -7.39 -7.15 2.58
C VAL A 190 -6.09 -6.78 1.87
N GLU A 191 -5.32 -7.77 1.46
CA GLU A 191 -4.23 -7.61 0.49
C GLU A 191 -4.67 -8.17 -0.86
N THR A 192 -4.76 -7.31 -1.87
CA THR A 192 -5.21 -7.72 -3.21
C THR A 192 -4.57 -6.86 -4.30
N PRO A 193 -3.94 -7.51 -5.32
CA PRO A 193 -3.61 -8.95 -5.42
C PRO A 193 -2.70 -9.42 -4.29
N ALA A 194 -2.87 -10.65 -3.85
CA ALA A 194 -2.09 -11.22 -2.77
C ALA A 194 -0.71 -11.70 -3.23
N ASN A 195 0.32 -11.35 -2.47
CA ASN A 195 1.70 -11.84 -2.66
C ASN A 195 1.83 -13.30 -2.14
N PRO A 196 2.40 -14.26 -2.89
CA PRO A 196 3.06 -14.12 -4.19
C PRO A 196 2.23 -14.60 -5.38
N THR A 197 1.03 -15.12 -5.17
CA THR A 197 0.24 -15.87 -6.18
C THR A 197 -0.67 -15.02 -7.04
N ASN A 198 -0.71 -13.69 -6.82
CA ASN A 198 -1.60 -12.76 -7.51
C ASN A 198 -3.11 -13.05 -7.32
N THR A 199 -3.47 -13.74 -6.24
CA THR A 199 -4.88 -14.05 -5.93
C THR A 199 -5.65 -12.76 -5.64
N LEU A 200 -6.84 -12.63 -6.23
CA LEU A 200 -7.69 -11.45 -6.09
C LEU A 200 -8.80 -11.66 -5.05
N PHE A 201 -9.03 -10.64 -4.23
CA PHE A 201 -10.17 -10.54 -3.32
C PHE A 201 -11.14 -9.47 -3.81
N ASP A 202 -12.45 -9.77 -3.78
CA ASP A 202 -13.49 -8.83 -4.18
C ASP A 202 -13.67 -7.75 -3.10
N LEU A 203 -13.27 -6.52 -3.41
CA LEU A 203 -13.32 -5.39 -2.48
C LEU A 203 -14.75 -5.01 -2.10
N GLU A 204 -15.70 -5.08 -3.05
CA GLU A 204 -17.09 -4.78 -2.75
C GLU A 204 -17.74 -5.86 -1.88
N ALA A 205 -17.36 -7.13 -2.06
CA ALA A 205 -17.77 -8.21 -1.16
C ALA A 205 -17.21 -8.01 0.26
N CYS A 206 -15.95 -7.61 0.38
CA CYS A 206 -15.36 -7.27 1.68
C CYS A 206 -16.04 -6.06 2.33
N LYS A 207 -16.38 -5.05 1.55
CA LYS A 207 -17.14 -3.89 2.03
C LYS A 207 -18.56 -4.28 2.48
N PHE A 208 -19.23 -5.13 1.71
CA PHE A 208 -20.55 -5.65 2.09
C PHE A 208 -20.52 -6.40 3.42
N VAL A 209 -19.49 -7.23 3.64
CA VAL A 209 -19.29 -7.93 4.95
C VAL A 209 -19.13 -6.91 6.08
N ALA A 210 -18.28 -5.89 5.89
CA ALA A 210 -18.05 -4.86 6.90
C ALA A 210 -19.32 -4.05 7.21
N ASP A 211 -20.06 -3.66 6.18
CA ASP A 211 -21.32 -2.89 6.33
C ASP A 211 -22.40 -3.71 7.04
N THR A 212 -22.51 -5.01 6.75
CA THR A 212 -23.44 -5.92 7.40
C THR A 212 -23.12 -6.07 8.90
N LEU A 213 -21.84 -6.07 9.27
CA LEU A 213 -21.39 -6.18 10.65
C LEU A 213 -21.34 -4.83 11.40
N THR A 214 -21.50 -3.72 10.71
CA THR A 214 -21.55 -2.36 11.30
C THR A 214 -22.89 -2.11 11.98
N THR A 215 -22.88 -1.43 13.14
CA THR A 215 -24.08 -1.02 13.88
C THR A 215 -23.99 0.47 14.24
N ALA A 216 -25.04 1.03 14.86
CA ALA A 216 -25.03 2.42 15.31
C ALA A 216 -23.91 2.73 16.33
N GLU A 217 -23.49 1.72 17.10
CA GLU A 217 -22.46 1.84 18.13
C GLU A 217 -21.10 1.31 17.69
N LYS A 218 -21.04 0.65 16.53
CA LYS A 218 -19.85 -0.09 16.07
C LYS A 218 -19.60 0.11 14.59
N ASP A 219 -18.52 0.74 14.26
CA ASP A 219 -17.98 0.86 12.88
C ASP A 219 -17.02 -0.30 12.59
N VAL A 220 -17.13 -0.92 11.41
CA VAL A 220 -16.17 -1.92 10.91
C VAL A 220 -15.42 -1.31 9.73
N VAL A 221 -14.12 -1.09 9.92
CA VAL A 221 -13.28 -0.38 8.96
C VAL A 221 -12.70 -1.35 7.92
N VAL A 222 -12.84 -1.04 6.64
CA VAL A 222 -12.20 -1.81 5.55
C VAL A 222 -10.87 -1.16 5.17
N VAL A 223 -9.80 -1.93 5.28
CA VAL A 223 -8.42 -1.51 4.98
C VAL A 223 -7.86 -2.38 3.87
N VAL A 224 -7.31 -1.77 2.83
CA VAL A 224 -6.72 -2.50 1.70
C VAL A 224 -5.23 -2.16 1.58
N ASP A 225 -4.39 -3.17 1.62
CA ASP A 225 -3.00 -3.05 1.19
C ASP A 225 -2.94 -3.17 -0.35
N ASN A 226 -2.71 -2.04 -0.98
CA ASN A 226 -2.66 -1.89 -2.44
C ASN A 226 -1.22 -1.83 -2.98
N THR A 227 -0.25 -2.30 -2.21
CA THR A 227 1.17 -2.22 -2.55
C THR A 227 1.49 -2.91 -3.88
N TYR A 228 0.84 -4.04 -4.18
CA TYR A 228 1.12 -4.87 -5.36
C TYR A 228 0.71 -4.23 -6.69
N MET A 229 -0.32 -3.37 -6.69
CA MET A 229 -0.79 -2.65 -7.88
C MET A 229 -0.40 -1.18 -7.88
N GLY A 230 0.02 -0.66 -6.72
CA GLY A 230 0.32 0.76 -6.57
C GLY A 230 -0.90 1.64 -6.87
N PRO A 231 -0.73 2.96 -6.84
CA PRO A 231 -1.85 3.89 -7.03
C PRO A 231 -2.24 4.10 -8.51
N LEU A 232 -1.63 3.35 -9.45
CA LEU A 232 -1.87 3.51 -10.87
C LEU A 232 -2.86 2.49 -11.44
N TRP A 233 -2.84 1.25 -10.94
CA TRP A 233 -3.54 0.13 -11.57
C TRP A 233 -4.75 -0.36 -10.79
N GLN A 234 -4.90 0.01 -9.51
CA GLN A 234 -6.04 -0.28 -8.66
C GLN A 234 -6.36 0.91 -7.77
N HIS A 235 -7.65 1.22 -7.61
CA HIS A 235 -8.15 2.34 -6.81
C HIS A 235 -9.18 1.84 -5.78
N PRO A 236 -8.76 1.27 -4.64
CA PRO A 236 -9.68 0.63 -3.68
C PRO A 236 -10.76 1.56 -3.13
N LEU A 237 -10.47 2.85 -2.96
CA LEU A 237 -11.47 3.82 -2.46
C LEU A 237 -12.71 3.91 -3.37
N LYS A 238 -12.57 3.67 -4.69
CA LYS A 238 -13.70 3.64 -5.63
C LYS A 238 -14.64 2.45 -5.44
N HIS A 239 -14.20 1.44 -4.69
CA HIS A 239 -14.96 0.25 -4.32
C HIS A 239 -15.51 0.31 -2.89
N GLY A 240 -15.56 1.51 -2.29
CA GLY A 240 -16.11 1.75 -0.96
C GLY A 240 -15.20 1.41 0.21
N VAL A 241 -13.93 1.10 -0.04
CA VAL A 241 -12.90 0.86 0.99
C VAL A 241 -12.67 2.14 1.78
N ASP A 242 -12.45 2.03 3.08
CA ASP A 242 -12.30 3.18 3.98
C ASP A 242 -10.86 3.72 4.03
N LEU A 243 -9.87 2.82 4.00
CA LEU A 243 -8.44 3.14 4.04
C LEU A 243 -7.63 2.29 3.07
N VAL A 244 -6.67 2.92 2.41
CA VAL A 244 -5.67 2.26 1.57
C VAL A 244 -4.30 2.38 2.23
N VAL A 245 -3.56 1.28 2.29
CA VAL A 245 -2.19 1.23 2.80
C VAL A 245 -1.23 0.90 1.67
N TYR A 246 -0.06 1.54 1.70
CA TYR A 246 1.05 1.25 0.81
C TYR A 246 2.35 1.03 1.60
N SER A 247 3.08 0.00 1.22
CA SER A 247 4.53 0.07 1.36
C SER A 247 5.07 1.00 0.27
N ALA A 248 5.26 2.28 0.61
CA ALA A 248 5.78 3.27 -0.33
C ALA A 248 7.24 2.98 -0.76
N THR A 249 7.90 2.06 -0.07
CA THR A 249 9.18 1.44 -0.45
C THR A 249 9.15 0.84 -1.86
N LYS A 250 7.98 0.33 -2.30
CA LYS A 250 7.79 -0.43 -3.54
C LYS A 250 7.62 0.52 -4.73
N TYR A 251 6.61 0.39 -5.56
CA TYR A 251 6.42 1.21 -6.77
C TYR A 251 6.51 2.73 -6.55
N ILE A 252 6.01 3.24 -5.41
CA ILE A 252 6.02 4.67 -5.11
C ILE A 252 7.45 5.19 -5.00
N GLY A 253 8.32 4.55 -4.20
CA GLY A 253 9.76 4.83 -4.16
C GLY A 253 10.47 4.38 -5.41
N GLY A 254 10.34 3.11 -5.77
CA GLY A 254 10.68 2.51 -7.05
C GLY A 254 12.17 2.46 -7.42
N HIS A 255 13.10 2.68 -6.48
CA HIS A 255 14.54 2.73 -6.75
C HIS A 255 15.38 1.93 -5.74
N SER A 256 14.78 1.12 -4.89
CA SER A 256 15.44 0.32 -3.84
C SER A 256 16.37 1.11 -2.89
N ASP A 257 16.15 2.41 -2.73
CA ASP A 257 17.02 3.34 -2.01
C ASP A 257 16.38 3.95 -0.76
N LEU A 258 15.11 3.60 -0.46
CA LEU A 258 14.38 4.11 0.70
C LEU A 258 13.39 3.08 1.24
N ILE A 259 13.00 3.29 2.49
CA ILE A 259 11.91 2.58 3.16
C ILE A 259 10.87 3.63 3.58
N ALA A 260 9.60 3.40 3.25
CA ALA A 260 8.49 4.24 3.66
C ALA A 260 7.15 3.50 3.60
N GLY A 261 6.13 4.08 4.25
CA GLY A 261 4.74 3.66 4.14
C GLY A 261 3.81 4.84 3.93
N ALA A 262 2.60 4.57 3.47
CA ALA A 262 1.55 5.58 3.38
C ALA A 262 0.18 4.97 3.73
N VAL A 263 -0.70 5.80 4.30
CA VAL A 263 -2.11 5.50 4.51
C VAL A 263 -2.92 6.63 3.91
N LEU A 264 -3.94 6.28 3.12
CA LEU A 264 -4.84 7.23 2.47
C LEU A 264 -6.30 6.85 2.73
N GLY A 265 -7.19 7.82 2.72
CA GLY A 265 -8.63 7.57 2.85
C GLY A 265 -9.43 8.80 3.21
N GLY A 266 -10.67 8.57 3.66
CA GLY A 266 -11.57 9.64 4.07
C GLY A 266 -11.13 10.32 5.37
N SER A 267 -11.38 11.64 5.47
CA SER A 267 -10.99 12.49 6.62
C SER A 267 -11.48 11.95 7.98
N LYS A 268 -12.63 11.24 8.01
CA LYS A 268 -13.16 10.60 9.23
C LYS A 268 -12.15 9.68 9.90
N TYR A 269 -11.49 8.83 9.10
CA TYR A 269 -10.55 7.82 9.59
C TYR A 269 -9.13 8.37 9.65
N MET A 270 -8.74 9.15 8.64
CA MET A 270 -7.38 9.67 8.53
C MET A 270 -6.98 10.60 9.66
N LYS A 271 -7.92 11.37 10.19
CA LYS A 271 -7.70 12.19 11.40
C LYS A 271 -7.22 11.35 12.59
N ARG A 272 -7.81 10.17 12.78
CA ARG A 272 -7.43 9.24 13.86
C ARG A 272 -6.04 8.65 13.60
N VAL A 273 -5.79 8.17 12.38
CA VAL A 273 -4.50 7.60 11.95
C VAL A 273 -3.37 8.62 12.13
N ARG A 274 -3.55 9.87 11.67
CA ARG A 274 -2.54 10.94 11.82
C ARG A 274 -2.29 11.30 13.29
N THR A 275 -3.33 11.27 14.12
CA THR A 275 -3.20 11.49 15.56
C THR A 275 -2.30 10.43 16.19
N LEU A 276 -2.59 9.13 15.94
CA LEU A 276 -1.77 8.06 16.50
C LEU A 276 -0.34 8.09 15.94
N ARG A 277 -0.15 8.33 14.62
CA ARG A 277 1.18 8.53 14.02
C ARG A 277 2.00 9.58 14.78
N THR A 278 1.38 10.70 15.13
CA THR A 278 2.04 11.77 15.87
C THR A 278 2.53 11.32 17.25
N PHE A 279 1.74 10.51 17.96
CA PHE A 279 2.11 10.01 19.28
C PHE A 279 3.15 8.89 19.22
N LEU A 280 3.03 7.98 18.25
CA LEU A 280 4.04 6.94 18.01
C LEU A 280 5.35 7.52 17.46
N GLY A 281 5.29 8.67 16.78
CA GLY A 281 6.48 9.35 16.24
C GLY A 281 7.06 8.68 15.00
N ASN A 282 6.28 7.85 14.31
CA ASN A 282 6.71 6.99 13.21
C ASN A 282 6.39 7.55 11.81
N MET A 283 6.36 8.89 11.66
CA MET A 283 6.30 9.57 10.36
C MET A 283 7.65 9.45 9.64
N ALA A 284 7.63 9.48 8.30
CA ALA A 284 8.85 9.56 7.51
C ALA A 284 9.61 10.88 7.75
N GLY A 285 10.91 10.86 7.51
CA GLY A 285 11.75 12.06 7.57
C GLY A 285 11.66 12.92 6.30
N PRO A 286 12.05 14.21 6.35
CA PRO A 286 12.01 15.12 5.21
C PRO A 286 12.80 14.63 3.98
N TRP A 287 13.96 14.01 4.21
CA TRP A 287 14.78 13.42 3.15
C TRP A 287 14.03 12.32 2.39
N THR A 288 13.40 11.40 3.11
CA THR A 288 12.57 10.34 2.52
C THR A 288 11.37 10.94 1.78
N GLY A 289 10.72 11.97 2.37
CA GLY A 289 9.63 12.71 1.72
C GLY A 289 10.05 13.32 0.38
N TRP A 290 11.21 13.95 0.34
CA TRP A 290 11.77 14.55 -0.87
C TRP A 290 12.09 13.50 -1.94
N LEU A 291 12.71 12.37 -1.57
CA LEU A 291 12.98 11.26 -2.49
C LEU A 291 11.69 10.67 -3.08
N LEU A 292 10.65 10.49 -2.25
CA LEU A 292 9.34 10.02 -2.72
C LEU A 292 8.68 11.02 -3.68
N MET A 293 8.72 12.32 -3.40
CA MET A 293 8.20 13.35 -4.33
C MET A 293 8.89 13.27 -5.68
N ARG A 294 10.24 13.13 -5.70
CA ARG A 294 11.02 12.95 -6.92
C ARG A 294 10.61 11.67 -7.66
N SER A 295 10.39 10.59 -6.94
CA SER A 295 10.00 9.29 -7.52
C SER A 295 8.60 9.30 -8.11
N LEU A 296 7.65 10.04 -7.52
CA LEU A 296 6.29 10.20 -8.03
C LEU A 296 6.25 10.85 -9.42
N GLU A 297 7.22 11.71 -9.76
CA GLU A 297 7.28 12.35 -11.08
C GLU A 297 7.46 11.34 -12.23
N THR A 298 8.02 10.17 -11.94
CA THR A 298 8.27 9.10 -12.92
C THR A 298 7.44 7.85 -12.66
N LEU A 299 6.54 7.85 -11.69
CA LEU A 299 5.77 6.67 -11.27
C LEU A 299 5.09 6.00 -12.47
N LYS A 300 4.28 6.73 -13.21
CA LYS A 300 3.53 6.20 -14.36
C LYS A 300 4.44 5.66 -15.45
N VAL A 301 5.54 6.37 -15.76
CA VAL A 301 6.52 5.94 -16.76
C VAL A 301 7.17 4.62 -16.37
N ARG A 302 7.60 4.47 -15.11
CA ARG A 302 8.21 3.25 -14.59
C ARG A 302 7.22 2.08 -14.58
N MET A 303 6.06 2.28 -13.96
CA MET A 303 5.06 1.23 -13.83
C MET A 303 4.56 0.73 -15.18
N ASN A 304 4.29 1.62 -16.14
CA ASN A 304 3.90 1.21 -17.50
C ASN A 304 4.98 0.38 -18.17
N LYS A 305 6.26 0.81 -18.09
CA LYS A 305 7.37 0.05 -18.67
C LYS A 305 7.55 -1.32 -18.03
N GLN A 306 7.39 -1.39 -16.71
CA GLN A 306 7.45 -2.66 -15.97
C GLN A 306 6.32 -3.62 -16.40
N ALA A 307 5.08 -3.10 -16.57
CA ALA A 307 3.96 -3.91 -17.04
C ALA A 307 4.13 -4.41 -18.49
N GLU A 308 4.62 -3.55 -19.39
CA GLU A 308 4.96 -3.93 -20.76
C GLU A 308 5.97 -5.07 -20.79
N ASN A 309 7.03 -4.97 -20.00
CA ASN A 309 8.05 -6.01 -19.89
C ASN A 309 7.48 -7.30 -19.29
N ALA A 310 6.63 -7.20 -18.26
CA ALA A 310 6.04 -8.35 -17.59
C ALA A 310 5.18 -9.20 -18.52
N VAL A 311 4.42 -8.58 -19.43
CA VAL A 311 3.65 -9.32 -20.45
C VAL A 311 4.57 -10.18 -21.31
N GLN A 312 5.72 -9.65 -21.76
CA GLN A 312 6.66 -10.39 -22.60
C GLN A 312 7.29 -11.57 -21.84
N VAL A 313 7.70 -11.32 -20.59
CA VAL A 313 8.29 -12.35 -19.72
C VAL A 313 7.26 -13.42 -19.37
N ALA A 314 6.03 -13.05 -19.07
CA ALA A 314 4.96 -14.00 -18.76
C ALA A 314 4.65 -14.94 -19.96
N ASN A 315 4.55 -14.38 -21.17
CA ASN A 315 4.34 -15.16 -22.40
C ASN A 315 5.50 -16.13 -22.67
N PHE A 316 6.74 -15.70 -22.45
CA PHE A 316 7.90 -16.57 -22.56
C PHE A 316 7.83 -17.74 -21.56
N LEU A 317 7.58 -17.45 -20.30
CA LEU A 317 7.49 -18.48 -19.25
C LEU A 317 6.35 -19.47 -19.50
N GLN A 318 5.18 -18.99 -19.95
CA GLN A 318 4.02 -19.84 -20.21
C GLN A 318 4.29 -20.91 -21.28
N SER A 319 5.17 -20.62 -22.23
CA SER A 319 5.54 -21.54 -23.31
C SER A 319 6.76 -22.40 -23.03
N HIS A 320 7.44 -22.18 -21.89
CA HIS A 320 8.72 -22.83 -21.61
C HIS A 320 8.54 -24.24 -21.00
N PRO A 321 9.21 -25.31 -21.53
CA PRO A 321 8.98 -26.70 -21.10
C PRO A 321 9.38 -26.99 -19.66
N LYS A 322 10.20 -26.15 -19.02
CA LYS A 322 10.61 -26.27 -17.60
C LYS A 322 9.75 -25.44 -16.64
N VAL A 323 8.65 -24.87 -17.10
CA VAL A 323 7.66 -24.13 -16.32
C VAL A 323 6.35 -24.91 -16.33
N GLU A 324 5.86 -25.26 -15.15
CA GLU A 324 4.61 -26.02 -15.02
C GLU A 324 3.39 -25.10 -15.03
N LYS A 325 3.49 -23.95 -14.38
CA LYS A 325 2.40 -23.00 -14.22
C LYS A 325 2.94 -21.59 -14.06
N VAL A 326 2.23 -20.61 -14.63
CA VAL A 326 2.52 -19.18 -14.45
C VAL A 326 1.33 -18.52 -13.73
N TYR A 327 1.62 -17.80 -12.66
CA TYR A 327 0.67 -16.99 -11.91
C TYR A 327 0.85 -15.53 -12.33
N TYR A 328 0.02 -15.09 -13.28
CA TYR A 328 0.02 -13.74 -13.82
C TYR A 328 -1.41 -13.29 -14.06
N LEU A 329 -1.75 -12.08 -13.64
CA LEU A 329 -3.13 -11.56 -13.74
C LEU A 329 -3.65 -11.53 -15.17
N GLY A 330 -2.77 -11.29 -16.16
CA GLY A 330 -3.13 -11.32 -17.58
C GLY A 330 -3.49 -12.70 -18.14
N PHE A 331 -3.32 -13.76 -17.36
CA PHE A 331 -3.64 -15.15 -17.75
C PHE A 331 -4.84 -15.74 -16.99
N ILE A 332 -5.55 -14.93 -16.21
CA ILE A 332 -6.77 -15.39 -15.53
C ILE A 332 -7.81 -15.77 -16.59
N PRO A 333 -8.34 -17.02 -16.56
CA PRO A 333 -9.28 -17.49 -17.57
C PRO A 333 -10.60 -16.69 -17.53
N GLU A 334 -11.09 -16.31 -18.70
CA GLU A 334 -12.40 -15.67 -18.85
C GLU A 334 -13.52 -16.55 -18.29
N GLY A 335 -14.55 -15.92 -17.72
CA GLY A 335 -15.69 -16.61 -17.12
C GLY A 335 -15.43 -17.19 -15.73
N THR A 336 -14.25 -16.97 -15.14
CA THR A 336 -13.98 -17.30 -13.74
C THR A 336 -14.29 -16.12 -12.81
N ARG A 337 -14.63 -16.40 -11.54
CA ARG A 337 -14.79 -15.35 -10.51
C ARG A 337 -13.58 -14.44 -10.41
N GLN A 338 -12.36 -14.98 -10.48
CA GLN A 338 -11.13 -14.19 -10.46
C GLN A 338 -11.04 -13.24 -11.67
N TYR A 339 -11.51 -13.64 -12.84
CA TYR A 339 -11.56 -12.78 -14.02
C TYR A 339 -12.57 -11.64 -13.86
N GLU A 340 -13.74 -11.91 -13.29
CA GLU A 340 -14.75 -10.88 -13.01
C GLU A 340 -14.20 -9.82 -12.02
N ILE A 341 -13.53 -10.27 -10.96
CA ILE A 341 -12.86 -9.39 -10.00
C ILE A 341 -11.77 -8.57 -10.69
N TYR A 342 -10.94 -9.21 -11.53
CA TYR A 342 -9.90 -8.54 -12.30
C TYR A 342 -10.47 -7.41 -13.16
N GLN A 343 -11.48 -7.70 -13.97
CA GLN A 343 -12.11 -6.71 -14.85
C GLN A 343 -12.76 -5.54 -14.10
N LYS A 344 -13.27 -5.79 -12.91
CA LYS A 344 -13.95 -4.81 -12.07
C LYS A 344 -12.99 -3.89 -11.34
N GLN A 345 -11.86 -4.41 -10.84
CA GLN A 345 -11.01 -3.69 -9.88
C GLN A 345 -9.71 -3.17 -10.48
N LEU A 346 -9.20 -3.80 -11.55
CA LEU A 346 -7.85 -3.54 -12.06
C LEU A 346 -7.86 -2.99 -13.48
N SER A 347 -6.99 -2.04 -13.75
CA SER A 347 -6.80 -1.47 -15.08
C SER A 347 -5.62 -2.10 -15.84
N CYS A 348 -4.82 -2.95 -15.19
CA CYS A 348 -3.61 -3.56 -15.75
C CYS A 348 -3.30 -4.88 -15.03
N ALA A 349 -2.63 -5.80 -15.72
CA ALA A 349 -2.16 -7.06 -15.12
C ALA A 349 -0.91 -6.90 -14.22
N GLY A 350 -0.35 -5.69 -14.15
CA GLY A 350 0.79 -5.38 -13.29
C GLY A 350 2.12 -5.94 -13.79
N ALA A 351 3.12 -5.85 -12.91
CA ALA A 351 4.50 -6.24 -13.20
C ALA A 351 5.03 -7.34 -12.25
N MET A 352 4.14 -7.94 -11.47
CA MET A 352 4.46 -9.08 -10.62
C MET A 352 3.97 -10.37 -11.24
N LEU A 353 4.82 -11.37 -11.24
CA LEU A 353 4.45 -12.71 -11.67
C LEU A 353 5.19 -13.76 -10.84
N SER A 354 4.58 -14.91 -10.71
CA SER A 354 5.22 -16.08 -10.14
C SER A 354 5.06 -17.29 -11.07
N PHE A 355 5.92 -18.27 -10.93
CA PHE A 355 5.80 -19.51 -11.68
C PHE A 355 6.28 -20.70 -10.89
N ASP A 356 5.68 -21.86 -11.14
CA ASP A 356 6.16 -23.14 -10.66
C ASP A 356 7.15 -23.72 -11.68
N ILE A 357 8.38 -23.97 -11.23
CA ILE A 357 9.40 -24.64 -12.04
C ILE A 357 9.17 -26.16 -12.02
N VAL A 358 9.51 -26.85 -13.10
CA VAL A 358 9.51 -28.32 -13.13
C VAL A 358 10.55 -28.83 -12.14
N GLY A 359 10.11 -29.67 -11.19
CA GLY A 359 10.97 -30.20 -10.14
C GLY A 359 10.51 -29.75 -8.74
N GLY A 360 11.42 -29.25 -7.94
CA GLY A 360 11.18 -28.83 -6.57
C GLY A 360 12.08 -27.68 -6.14
N GLU A 361 12.34 -27.58 -4.82
CA GLU A 361 13.19 -26.55 -4.22
C GLU A 361 14.60 -26.52 -4.83
N ALA A 362 15.20 -27.71 -5.07
CA ALA A 362 16.54 -27.80 -5.63
C ALA A 362 16.65 -27.17 -7.03
N GLU A 363 15.65 -27.39 -7.88
CA GLU A 363 15.55 -26.82 -9.22
C GLU A 363 15.28 -25.31 -9.15
N ALA A 364 14.39 -24.86 -8.25
CA ALA A 364 14.14 -23.45 -8.01
C ALA A 364 15.42 -22.73 -7.55
N PHE A 365 16.17 -23.30 -6.64
CA PHE A 365 17.45 -22.73 -6.18
C PHE A 365 18.51 -22.72 -7.30
N LYS A 366 18.57 -23.79 -8.12
CA LYS A 366 19.48 -23.84 -9.25
C LYS A 366 19.18 -22.74 -10.28
N PHE A 367 17.90 -22.53 -10.58
CA PHE A 367 17.43 -21.41 -11.41
C PHE A 367 17.87 -20.07 -10.83
N LEU A 368 17.50 -19.79 -9.58
CA LEU A 368 17.79 -18.52 -8.90
C LEU A 368 19.28 -18.21 -8.81
N ASN A 369 20.10 -19.22 -8.50
CA ASN A 369 21.57 -19.10 -8.41
C ASN A 369 22.24 -18.91 -9.79
N SER A 370 21.54 -19.22 -10.88
CA SER A 370 22.04 -19.10 -12.25
C SER A 370 21.72 -17.77 -12.92
N LEU A 371 20.88 -16.93 -12.30
CA LEU A 371 20.55 -15.59 -12.78
C LEU A 371 21.82 -14.70 -12.80
N LYS A 372 21.93 -13.86 -13.83
CA LYS A 372 23.08 -12.97 -14.07
C LYS A 372 22.70 -11.49 -14.05
N LEU A 373 21.55 -11.16 -14.65
CA LEU A 373 21.01 -9.81 -14.73
C LEU A 373 20.09 -9.54 -13.53
N MET A 374 19.03 -10.33 -13.40
CA MET A 374 18.10 -10.26 -12.29
C MET A 374 18.81 -10.56 -10.97
N LYS A 375 18.39 -9.87 -9.89
CA LYS A 375 19.01 -10.07 -8.57
C LYS A 375 18.16 -10.98 -7.70
N LEU A 376 18.81 -11.95 -7.06
CA LEU A 376 18.21 -12.77 -6.02
C LEU A 376 18.05 -11.89 -4.77
N ALA A 377 16.85 -11.36 -4.59
CA ALA A 377 16.52 -10.47 -3.47
C ALA A 377 15.02 -10.44 -3.21
N VAL A 378 14.67 -10.23 -1.97
CA VAL A 378 13.29 -9.86 -1.57
C VAL A 378 13.00 -8.41 -2.00
N SER A 379 11.75 -7.97 -1.93
CA SER A 379 11.21 -6.70 -2.39
C SER A 379 10.60 -6.80 -3.78
N LEU A 380 10.06 -5.68 -4.30
CA LEU A 380 9.36 -5.61 -5.58
C LEU A 380 9.17 -4.15 -6.04
N GLY A 381 8.77 -3.97 -7.30
CA GLY A 381 8.29 -2.68 -7.81
C GLY A 381 9.36 -1.64 -8.09
N SER A 382 10.64 -1.99 -7.94
CA SER A 382 11.78 -1.13 -8.26
C SER A 382 12.17 -1.19 -9.73
N THR A 383 13.07 -0.30 -10.15
CA THR A 383 13.55 -0.22 -11.54
C THR A 383 14.31 -1.44 -11.99
N GLU A 384 14.99 -2.15 -11.08
CA GLU A 384 15.67 -3.42 -11.36
C GLU A 384 14.72 -4.62 -11.20
N SER A 385 14.96 -5.65 -12.00
CA SER A 385 14.25 -6.93 -11.88
C SER A 385 14.80 -7.76 -10.73
N LEU A 386 13.89 -8.28 -9.88
CA LEU A 386 14.21 -9.09 -8.71
C LEU A 386 13.54 -10.47 -8.79
N ALA A 387 14.21 -11.47 -8.23
CA ALA A 387 13.70 -12.83 -8.10
C ALA A 387 13.86 -13.34 -6.67
N GLU A 388 12.90 -14.12 -6.18
CA GLU A 388 12.98 -14.78 -4.87
C GLU A 388 12.28 -16.14 -4.86
N HIS A 389 12.56 -16.91 -3.81
CA HIS A 389 11.87 -18.16 -3.47
C HIS A 389 10.93 -17.91 -2.28
N PRO A 390 9.63 -17.71 -2.49
CA PRO A 390 8.72 -17.29 -1.40
C PRO A 390 8.69 -18.26 -0.22
N ALA A 391 8.69 -19.57 -0.48
CA ALA A 391 8.58 -20.60 0.55
C ALA A 391 9.72 -20.58 1.58
N THR A 392 10.94 -20.19 1.18
CA THR A 392 12.11 -20.15 2.07
C THR A 392 12.58 -18.74 2.43
N MET A 393 11.92 -17.70 1.90
CA MET A 393 12.27 -16.30 2.13
C MET A 393 11.09 -15.56 2.77
N THR A 394 10.22 -14.93 2.00
CA THR A 394 9.16 -14.04 2.50
C THR A 394 8.04 -14.74 3.28
N HIS A 395 7.86 -16.06 3.13
CA HIS A 395 6.85 -16.87 3.80
C HIS A 395 7.44 -18.08 4.55
N SER A 396 8.70 -17.96 4.96
CA SER A 396 9.42 -19.06 5.64
C SER A 396 8.89 -19.36 7.04
N ASP A 397 8.22 -18.42 7.69
CA ASP A 397 7.57 -18.57 8.99
C ASP A 397 6.12 -19.08 8.90
N VAL A 398 5.55 -19.18 7.69
CA VAL A 398 4.25 -19.80 7.44
C VAL A 398 4.39 -21.33 7.47
N SER A 399 3.49 -22.01 8.18
CA SER A 399 3.57 -23.48 8.28
C SER A 399 3.44 -24.14 6.89
N PRO A 400 4.05 -25.33 6.68
CA PRO A 400 3.93 -26.05 5.39
C PRO A 400 2.47 -26.30 4.98
N LYS A 401 1.60 -26.61 5.96
CA LYS A 401 0.16 -26.80 5.71
C LYS A 401 -0.52 -25.52 5.25
N ASP A 402 -0.25 -24.40 5.92
CA ASP A 402 -0.84 -23.10 5.54
C ASP A 402 -0.30 -22.64 4.19
N ARG A 403 0.99 -22.91 3.87
CA ARG A 403 1.55 -22.63 2.53
C ARG A 403 0.86 -23.41 1.42
N GLU A 404 0.50 -24.67 1.67
CA GLU A 404 -0.28 -25.47 0.73
C GLU A 404 -1.67 -24.89 0.47
N GLU A 405 -2.38 -24.45 1.53
CA GLU A 405 -3.70 -23.81 1.44
C GLU A 405 -3.67 -22.51 0.60
N ILE A 406 -2.56 -21.77 0.63
CA ILE A 406 -2.39 -20.51 -0.11
C ILE A 406 -1.56 -20.67 -1.39
N HIS A 407 -1.36 -21.91 -1.85
CA HIS A 407 -0.67 -22.26 -3.10
C HIS A 407 0.80 -21.80 -3.18
N ILE A 408 1.51 -21.72 -2.07
CA ILE A 408 2.95 -21.45 -2.03
C ILE A 408 3.73 -22.77 -1.97
N SER A 409 4.06 -23.31 -3.14
CA SER A 409 4.81 -24.54 -3.29
C SER A 409 6.33 -24.34 -3.11
N GLU A 410 7.07 -25.43 -2.87
CA GLU A 410 8.55 -25.41 -2.81
C GLU A 410 9.23 -25.21 -4.18
N LYS A 411 8.46 -25.22 -5.27
CA LYS A 411 8.92 -24.95 -6.63
C LYS A 411 8.54 -23.55 -7.13
N LEU A 412 7.89 -22.76 -6.31
CA LEU A 412 7.41 -21.43 -6.69
C LEU A 412 8.55 -20.41 -6.67
N VAL A 413 8.72 -19.72 -7.79
CA VAL A 413 9.61 -18.57 -7.95
C VAL A 413 8.78 -17.33 -8.20
N ARG A 414 9.03 -16.23 -7.50
CA ARG A 414 8.42 -14.93 -7.73
C ARG A 414 9.38 -14.00 -8.44
N LEU A 415 8.89 -13.29 -9.46
CA LEU A 415 9.61 -12.26 -10.20
C LEU A 415 8.92 -10.90 -10.03
N SER A 416 9.71 -9.89 -9.75
CA SER A 416 9.34 -8.47 -9.86
C SER A 416 10.05 -7.91 -11.09
N ILE A 417 9.31 -7.55 -12.11
CA ILE A 417 9.87 -7.13 -13.40
C ILE A 417 10.19 -5.63 -13.37
N GLY A 418 11.42 -5.30 -13.75
CA GLY A 418 11.96 -3.96 -13.80
C GLY A 418 11.79 -3.28 -15.17
N VAL A 419 12.56 -2.21 -15.37
CA VAL A 419 12.53 -1.37 -16.59
C VAL A 419 13.63 -1.71 -17.60
N GLU A 420 14.43 -2.75 -17.35
CA GLU A 420 15.47 -3.23 -18.27
C GLU A 420 14.87 -3.59 -19.63
N HIS A 421 15.69 -3.82 -20.63
CA HIS A 421 15.19 -4.30 -21.92
C HIS A 421 14.62 -5.72 -21.74
N PHE A 422 13.41 -5.97 -22.20
CA PHE A 422 12.71 -7.24 -21.98
C PHE A 422 13.46 -8.44 -22.58
N ASP A 423 14.17 -8.27 -23.72
CA ASP A 423 14.96 -9.35 -24.32
C ASP A 423 16.12 -9.78 -23.41
N ASP A 424 16.72 -8.85 -22.66
CA ASP A 424 17.81 -9.16 -21.73
C ASP A 424 17.27 -9.92 -20.50
N ILE A 425 16.07 -9.52 -20.02
CA ILE A 425 15.39 -10.25 -18.93
C ILE A 425 15.05 -11.68 -19.38
N ILE A 426 14.47 -11.84 -20.57
CA ILE A 426 14.11 -13.15 -21.14
C ILE A 426 15.37 -14.01 -21.35
N TRP A 427 16.44 -13.41 -21.88
CA TRP A 427 17.71 -14.10 -22.04
C TRP A 427 18.24 -14.63 -20.70
N ASP A 428 18.19 -13.81 -19.65
CA ASP A 428 18.68 -14.19 -18.31
C ASP A 428 17.85 -15.34 -17.72
N ILE A 429 16.53 -15.27 -17.84
CA ILE A 429 15.61 -16.33 -17.41
C ILE A 429 15.86 -17.62 -18.21
N SER A 430 16.00 -17.52 -19.54
CA SER A 430 16.22 -18.68 -20.42
C SER A 430 17.51 -19.41 -20.07
N GLN A 431 18.64 -18.69 -19.97
CA GLN A 431 19.91 -19.30 -19.64
C GLN A 431 19.94 -19.89 -18.23
N ALA A 432 19.18 -19.35 -17.29
CA ALA A 432 19.02 -19.89 -15.93
C ALA A 432 18.15 -21.16 -15.92
N LEU A 433 17.06 -21.19 -16.70
CA LEU A 433 16.24 -22.40 -16.89
C LEU A 433 17.03 -23.52 -17.60
N ASP A 434 17.96 -23.20 -18.50
CA ASP A 434 18.80 -24.21 -19.16
C ASP A 434 19.71 -24.96 -18.17
N GLN A 435 19.97 -24.39 -16.99
CA GLN A 435 20.73 -25.05 -15.94
C GLN A 435 19.90 -26.02 -15.11
N VAL A 436 18.60 -25.91 -15.11
CA VAL A 436 17.65 -26.81 -14.40
C VAL A 436 17.43 -28.09 -15.21
#